data_a41acf435bf8d28dc6465dec85d180cc
#
_entry.id   a41acf435bf8d28dc6465dec85d180cc
#
_cell.length_a   1.000
_cell.length_b   1.000
_cell.length_c   1.000
_cell.angle_alpha   90.00
_cell.angle_beta   90.00
_cell.angle_gamma   90.00
#
_symmetry.space_group_name_H-M   'P 1'
#
loop_
_entity.id
_entity.type
_entity.pdbx_description
1 polymer ?
#
loop_
_entity_poly.entity_id
_entity_poly.type
_entity_poly.pdbx_seq_one_letter_code
_entity_poly.pdbx_strand_id
1 'polypeptide(L)'
;MNTILRRSVLSIAGLALSTGVVAGPLAADTTTPTTSMPADSAVAVSVAQAAKPDMDTLIPHGTQGEQSRISLGDEQVSNVKAIIEATKKAGMDERAAVVAIATSLQESKLENLGHLGDRNDHDSQGLFQQRPSSGWGTVEQITDPEYSTTAFLKGLKQVEGWQDMPLTKAAQTVQVSAYPFHYAQWETQAADLV
;
A
#
# COMPACT_ATOMS: atom_id res chain seq x y z
N MET A 1 30.17 -1.06 -21.24
CA MET A 1 30.75 -1.55 -19.97
C MET A 1 30.55 -0.46 -18.94
N ASN A 2 29.48 -0.50 -18.17
CA ASN A 2 29.28 0.42 -17.04
C ASN A 2 28.89 -0.42 -15.84
N THR A 3 29.82 -0.51 -14.92
CA THR A 3 29.75 -1.22 -13.65
C THR A 3 28.93 -0.41 -12.66
N ILE A 4 27.72 -0.86 -12.32
CA ILE A 4 26.94 -0.25 -11.24
C ILE A 4 27.40 -0.83 -9.93
N LEU A 5 27.99 0.04 -9.11
CA LEU A 5 28.49 -0.23 -7.77
C LEU A 5 27.31 -0.53 -6.82
N ARG A 6 27.22 -1.76 -6.33
CA ARG A 6 26.33 -2.13 -5.23
C ARG A 6 26.93 -1.63 -3.92
N ARG A 7 26.27 -0.69 -3.26
CA ARG A 7 26.58 -0.32 -1.88
C ARG A 7 25.70 -1.12 -0.93
N SER A 8 26.31 -2.11 -0.26
CA SER A 8 25.75 -2.79 0.89
C SER A 8 25.80 -1.86 2.10
N VAL A 9 24.69 -1.63 2.77
CA VAL A 9 24.64 -0.97 4.07
C VAL A 9 24.33 -2.01 5.13
N LEU A 10 25.28 -2.17 6.03
CA LEU A 10 25.27 -3.10 7.17
C LEU A 10 24.32 -2.56 8.25
N SER A 11 23.46 -3.45 8.76
CA SER A 11 22.59 -3.19 9.91
C SER A 11 23.38 -3.28 11.22
N ILE A 12 23.19 -2.34 12.13
CA ILE A 12 23.62 -2.45 13.52
C ILE A 12 22.37 -2.59 14.40
N ALA A 13 22.28 -3.73 15.07
CA ALA A 13 21.29 -4.01 16.09
C ALA A 13 21.69 -3.33 17.40
N GLY A 14 20.76 -2.61 18.03
CA GLY A 14 20.90 -2.07 19.37
C GLY A 14 19.79 -2.61 20.28
N LEU A 15 20.17 -3.52 21.16
CA LEU A 15 19.34 -4.10 22.21
C LEU A 15 19.47 -3.23 23.47
N ALA A 16 18.36 -2.77 24.05
CA ALA A 16 18.35 -2.25 25.42
C ALA A 16 17.14 -2.77 26.18
N LEU A 17 17.40 -3.68 27.10
CA LEU A 17 16.49 -4.07 28.19
C LEU A 17 16.58 -3.02 29.32
N SER A 18 15.42 -2.65 29.90
CA SER A 18 15.38 -2.14 31.25
C SER A 18 14.13 -2.65 31.98
N THR A 19 14.36 -3.53 32.92
CA THR A 19 13.44 -4.01 33.96
C THR A 19 13.35 -2.98 35.08
N GLY A 20 12.14 -2.68 35.54
CA GLY A 20 11.91 -1.89 36.76
C GLY A 20 10.62 -2.33 37.44
N VAL A 21 10.76 -3.21 38.45
CA VAL A 21 9.71 -3.61 39.38
C VAL A 21 9.82 -2.72 40.61
N VAL A 22 8.71 -2.11 41.05
CA VAL A 22 8.55 -1.61 42.43
C VAL A 22 7.14 -1.95 42.92
N ALA A 23 7.08 -2.66 44.03
CA ALA A 23 5.87 -3.08 44.72
C ALA A 23 5.61 -2.24 45.99
N GLY A 24 4.34 -2.01 46.28
CA GLY A 24 3.65 -1.96 47.55
C GLY A 24 3.48 -0.58 48.25
N PRO A 25 2.66 -0.45 49.28
CA PRO A 25 1.71 -1.43 49.85
C PRO A 25 0.26 -0.91 50.05
N LEU A 26 -0.60 -1.83 50.53
CA LEU A 26 -1.99 -1.69 50.98
C LEU A 26 -2.27 -0.58 52.00
N ALA A 27 -3.45 0.03 51.93
CA ALA A 27 -4.25 0.42 53.05
C ALA A 27 -5.75 0.30 52.73
N ALA A 28 -6.43 -0.51 53.50
CA ALA A 28 -7.90 -0.64 53.49
C ALA A 28 -8.52 0.48 54.27
N ASP A 29 -9.65 1.00 53.81
CA ASP A 29 -10.68 1.54 54.71
C ASP A 29 -12.08 1.36 54.11
N THR A 30 -12.94 0.79 54.94
CA THR A 30 -14.34 0.45 54.74
C THR A 30 -15.22 1.63 55.02
N THR A 31 -16.11 1.99 54.11
CA THR A 31 -17.46 2.53 54.41
C THR A 31 -18.39 2.46 53.22
N THR A 32 -19.39 1.61 53.26
CA THR A 32 -20.67 1.77 52.55
C THR A 32 -21.54 2.70 53.38
N PRO A 33 -22.45 3.51 52.81
CA PRO A 33 -23.65 3.01 52.13
C PRO A 33 -24.24 3.92 51.05
N THR A 34 -25.28 3.36 50.44
CA THR A 34 -26.48 4.00 49.87
C THR A 34 -26.51 4.29 48.37
N THR A 35 -27.20 3.38 47.75
CA THR A 35 -28.13 3.46 46.61
C THR A 35 -28.47 4.88 46.14
N SER A 36 -28.12 5.14 44.89
CA SER A 36 -28.99 5.84 43.95
C SER A 36 -28.52 5.47 42.52
N MET A 37 -29.38 4.76 41.80
CA MET A 37 -29.22 4.62 40.35
C MET A 37 -29.54 5.96 39.69
N PRO A 38 -28.72 6.43 38.77
CA PRO A 38 -29.23 7.27 37.69
C PRO A 38 -29.18 6.48 36.37
N ALA A 39 -30.36 6.51 35.76
CA ALA A 39 -30.65 6.48 34.33
C ALA A 39 -29.52 6.12 33.36
N ASP A 40 -29.81 5.07 32.64
CA ASP A 40 -29.53 4.81 31.24
C ASP A 40 -28.81 5.95 30.48
N SER A 41 -27.49 5.93 30.53
CA SER A 41 -26.68 6.64 29.56
C SER A 41 -26.42 5.71 28.41
N ALA A 42 -27.32 5.74 27.42
CA ALA A 42 -27.05 5.22 26.11
C ALA A 42 -25.75 5.84 25.59
N VAL A 43 -24.66 5.09 25.71
CA VAL A 43 -23.41 5.42 25.01
C VAL A 43 -23.71 5.28 23.52
N ALA A 44 -24.04 6.38 22.88
CA ALA A 44 -24.05 6.48 21.45
C ALA A 44 -22.62 6.22 20.97
N VAL A 45 -22.34 4.98 20.57
CA VAL A 45 -21.14 4.64 19.81
C VAL A 45 -21.30 5.33 18.46
N SER A 46 -20.78 6.56 18.38
CA SER A 46 -20.59 7.23 17.10
C SER A 46 -19.59 6.39 16.32
N VAL A 47 -20.08 5.56 15.42
CA VAL A 47 -19.26 4.98 14.37
C VAL A 47 -18.82 6.16 13.50
N ALA A 48 -17.64 6.67 13.79
CA ALA A 48 -17.00 7.65 12.93
C ALA A 48 -16.83 6.96 11.55
N GLN A 49 -17.72 7.30 10.63
CA GLN A 49 -17.60 6.92 9.25
C GLN A 49 -16.30 7.56 8.77
N ALA A 50 -15.31 6.73 8.41
CA ALA A 50 -14.03 7.24 7.90
C ALA A 50 -14.36 8.21 6.75
N ALA A 51 -13.96 9.46 6.91
CA ALA A 51 -14.15 10.45 5.86
C ALA A 51 -13.43 9.96 4.61
N LYS A 52 -14.12 10.06 3.44
CA LYS A 52 -13.48 9.73 2.17
C LYS A 52 -12.22 10.60 2.03
N PRO A 53 -11.07 10.03 1.64
CA PRO A 53 -9.84 10.79 1.48
C PRO A 53 -10.04 11.97 0.51
N ASP A 54 -9.40 13.09 0.81
CA ASP A 54 -9.43 14.26 -0.07
C ASP A 54 -8.64 13.98 -1.35
N MET A 55 -9.22 14.30 -2.50
CA MET A 55 -8.59 14.11 -3.81
C MET A 55 -7.24 14.83 -3.92
N ASP A 56 -7.10 16.01 -3.30
CA ASP A 56 -5.83 16.74 -3.28
C ASP A 56 -4.73 15.99 -2.51
N THR A 57 -5.11 15.21 -1.50
CA THR A 57 -4.19 14.31 -0.77
C THR A 57 -3.83 13.09 -1.62
N LEU A 58 -4.78 12.54 -2.36
CA LEU A 58 -4.57 11.35 -3.18
C LEU A 58 -3.78 11.67 -4.45
N ILE A 59 -4.00 12.85 -5.05
CA ILE A 59 -3.36 13.31 -6.29
C ILE A 59 -2.83 14.74 -6.09
N PRO A 60 -1.77 14.97 -5.30
CA PRO A 60 -1.32 16.30 -4.88
C PRO A 60 -0.89 17.22 -6.04
N HIS A 61 -0.63 16.68 -7.23
CA HIS A 61 -0.33 17.47 -8.43
C HIS A 61 -1.52 17.57 -9.39
N GLY A 62 -2.71 17.13 -8.98
CA GLY A 62 -3.84 16.96 -9.88
C GLY A 62 -3.58 15.88 -10.93
N THR A 63 -4.57 15.62 -11.77
CA THR A 63 -4.47 14.64 -12.86
C THR A 63 -3.58 15.12 -13.98
N GLN A 64 -2.72 14.25 -14.47
CA GLN A 64 -1.78 14.54 -15.55
C GLN A 64 -2.30 13.94 -16.87
N GLY A 65 -2.64 14.81 -17.81
CA GLY A 65 -3.08 14.41 -19.16
C GLY A 65 -4.50 13.83 -19.22
N GLU A 66 -4.80 13.17 -20.32
CA GLU A 66 -6.09 12.52 -20.56
C GLU A 66 -6.25 11.30 -19.64
N GLN A 67 -7.44 11.18 -19.02
CA GLN A 67 -7.73 10.10 -18.07
C GLN A 67 -8.48 8.96 -18.75
N SER A 68 -8.03 7.74 -18.47
CA SER A 68 -8.64 6.49 -18.90
C SER A 68 -9.47 5.85 -17.78
N ARG A 69 -10.45 5.06 -18.17
CA ARG A 69 -11.27 4.28 -17.23
C ARG A 69 -11.71 2.99 -17.89
N ILE A 70 -11.68 1.91 -17.10
CA ILE A 70 -12.22 0.60 -17.48
C ILE A 70 -13.29 0.17 -16.48
N SER A 71 -14.24 -0.64 -16.93
CA SER A 71 -15.15 -1.37 -16.04
C SER A 71 -14.40 -2.54 -15.40
N LEU A 72 -14.57 -2.74 -14.09
CA LEU A 72 -13.90 -3.81 -13.34
C LEU A 72 -14.84 -5.01 -13.17
N GLY A 73 -14.32 -6.21 -13.41
CA GLY A 73 -14.95 -7.47 -13.04
C GLY A 73 -14.63 -7.85 -11.58
N ASP A 74 -15.23 -8.94 -11.12
CA ASP A 74 -15.11 -9.39 -9.72
C ASP A 74 -13.66 -9.69 -9.29
N GLU A 75 -12.87 -10.28 -10.18
CA GLU A 75 -11.45 -10.53 -9.93
C GLU A 75 -10.67 -9.22 -9.73
N GLN A 76 -10.87 -8.26 -10.61
CA GLN A 76 -10.21 -6.96 -10.54
C GLN A 76 -10.60 -6.19 -9.28
N VAL A 77 -11.87 -6.24 -8.88
CA VAL A 77 -12.34 -5.67 -7.60
C VAL A 77 -11.67 -6.37 -6.41
N SER A 78 -11.52 -7.69 -6.46
CA SER A 78 -10.81 -8.45 -5.42
C SER A 78 -9.34 -8.05 -5.35
N ASN A 79 -8.70 -7.85 -6.49
CA ASN A 79 -7.30 -7.40 -6.57
C ASN A 79 -7.12 -5.96 -6.04
N VAL A 80 -8.06 -5.05 -6.30
CA VAL A 80 -8.06 -3.70 -5.68
C VAL A 80 -8.11 -3.80 -4.16
N LYS A 81 -9.01 -4.64 -3.61
CA LYS A 81 -9.10 -4.85 -2.15
C LYS A 81 -7.79 -5.39 -1.59
N ALA A 82 -7.16 -6.37 -2.25
CA ALA A 82 -5.88 -6.93 -1.84
C ALA A 82 -4.76 -5.86 -1.82
N ILE A 83 -4.72 -4.97 -2.82
CA ILE A 83 -3.78 -3.85 -2.88
C ILE A 83 -3.99 -2.89 -1.70
N ILE A 84 -5.24 -2.50 -1.42
CA ILE A 84 -5.57 -1.59 -0.31
C ILE A 84 -5.20 -2.23 1.03
N GLU A 85 -5.53 -3.50 1.24
CA GLU A 85 -5.19 -4.22 2.47
C GLU A 85 -3.69 -4.37 2.67
N ALA A 86 -2.94 -4.74 1.62
CA ALA A 86 -1.49 -4.82 1.67
C ALA A 86 -0.86 -3.45 1.98
N THR A 87 -1.42 -2.35 1.45
CA THR A 87 -0.97 -0.99 1.75
C THR A 87 -1.18 -0.64 3.23
N LYS A 88 -2.35 -0.95 3.78
CA LYS A 88 -2.65 -0.78 5.22
C LYS A 88 -1.72 -1.61 6.10
N LYS A 89 -1.48 -2.88 5.76
CA LYS A 89 -0.53 -3.76 6.46
C LYS A 89 0.90 -3.23 6.42
N ALA A 90 1.30 -2.59 5.31
CA ALA A 90 2.61 -1.95 5.17
C ALA A 90 2.75 -0.64 5.98
N GLY A 91 1.67 -0.17 6.62
CA GLY A 91 1.62 1.10 7.36
C GLY A 91 1.80 2.32 6.45
N MET A 92 1.33 2.23 5.20
CA MET A 92 1.36 3.32 4.23
C MET A 92 -0.04 3.93 4.07
N ASP A 93 -0.09 5.17 3.59
CA ASP A 93 -1.32 5.94 3.40
C ASP A 93 -2.09 5.55 2.13
N GLU A 94 -3.29 6.13 1.98
CA GLU A 94 -4.16 5.89 0.83
C GLU A 94 -3.51 6.32 -0.49
N ARG A 95 -2.65 7.34 -0.49
CA ARG A 95 -1.91 7.72 -1.70
C ARG A 95 -1.00 6.59 -2.20
N ALA A 96 -0.38 5.81 -1.32
CA ALA A 96 0.38 4.64 -1.74
C ALA A 96 -0.49 3.60 -2.44
N ALA A 97 -1.74 3.42 -1.95
CA ALA A 97 -2.72 2.55 -2.62
C ALA A 97 -3.07 3.10 -4.01
N VAL A 98 -3.29 4.40 -4.16
CA VAL A 98 -3.54 5.04 -5.47
C VAL A 98 -2.39 4.80 -6.44
N VAL A 99 -1.14 5.00 -6.02
CA VAL A 99 0.04 4.73 -6.86
C VAL A 99 0.11 3.25 -7.27
N ALA A 100 -0.13 2.33 -6.33
CA ALA A 100 -0.10 0.90 -6.61
C ALA A 100 -1.23 0.46 -7.55
N ILE A 101 -2.47 0.95 -7.34
CA ILE A 101 -3.63 0.65 -8.20
C ILE A 101 -3.40 1.20 -9.61
N ALA A 102 -2.95 2.45 -9.76
CA ALA A 102 -2.67 3.04 -11.06
C ALA A 102 -1.56 2.27 -11.80
N THR A 103 -0.55 1.80 -11.04
CA THR A 103 0.51 0.95 -11.60
C THR A 103 -0.07 -0.37 -12.10
N SER A 104 -0.83 -1.09 -11.30
CA SER A 104 -1.46 -2.35 -11.70
C SER A 104 -2.46 -2.17 -12.85
N LEU A 105 -3.22 -1.07 -12.89
CA LEU A 105 -4.07 -0.71 -14.05
C LEU A 105 -3.25 -0.57 -15.33
N GLN A 106 -2.07 0.03 -15.26
CA GLN A 106 -1.19 0.17 -16.42
C GLN A 106 -0.57 -1.15 -16.83
N GLU A 107 -0.06 -1.93 -15.90
CA GLU A 107 0.70 -3.14 -16.18
C GLU A 107 -0.17 -4.33 -16.63
N SER A 108 -1.30 -4.52 -15.97
CA SER A 108 -2.14 -5.73 -16.16
C SER A 108 -3.65 -5.44 -16.27
N LYS A 109 -4.08 -4.18 -16.19
CA LYS A 109 -5.50 -3.83 -16.02
C LYS A 109 -6.12 -4.43 -14.75
N LEU A 110 -5.33 -4.59 -13.68
CA LEU A 110 -5.72 -5.25 -12.43
C LEU A 110 -6.02 -6.76 -12.59
N GLU A 111 -5.57 -7.38 -13.65
CA GLU A 111 -5.66 -8.83 -13.86
C GLU A 111 -4.38 -9.51 -13.33
N ASN A 112 -4.54 -10.60 -12.57
CA ASN A 112 -3.39 -11.33 -12.04
C ASN A 112 -2.84 -12.30 -13.09
N LEU A 113 -2.16 -11.74 -14.10
CA LEU A 113 -1.73 -12.45 -15.29
C LEU A 113 -0.62 -13.46 -14.99
N GLY A 114 -0.86 -14.73 -15.36
CA GLY A 114 0.19 -15.76 -15.41
C GLY A 114 1.12 -15.59 -16.61
N HIS A 115 1.93 -16.60 -16.86
CA HIS A 115 2.82 -16.63 -18.02
C HIS A 115 2.04 -16.77 -19.32
N LEU A 116 2.14 -15.80 -20.21
CA LEU A 116 1.39 -15.72 -21.47
C LEU A 116 2.11 -16.35 -22.67
N GLY A 117 3.14 -17.20 -22.43
CA GLY A 117 3.95 -17.84 -23.49
C GLY A 117 4.71 -16.80 -24.31
N ASP A 118 4.74 -16.97 -25.63
CA ASP A 118 5.45 -16.09 -26.56
C ASP A 118 4.91 -14.65 -26.61
N ARG A 119 3.77 -14.40 -25.98
CA ARG A 119 3.16 -13.04 -25.85
C ARG A 119 3.61 -12.31 -24.60
N ASN A 120 4.38 -12.96 -23.75
CA ASN A 120 4.90 -12.34 -22.54
C ASN A 120 6.04 -11.37 -22.88
N ASP A 121 6.04 -10.21 -22.22
CA ASP A 121 7.25 -9.40 -22.18
C ASP A 121 8.24 -10.04 -21.21
N HIS A 122 9.09 -10.89 -21.76
CA HIS A 122 10.05 -11.73 -21.03
C HIS A 122 9.35 -12.71 -20.07
N ASP A 123 9.66 -12.67 -18.74
CA ASP A 123 9.10 -13.51 -17.70
C ASP A 123 8.15 -12.72 -16.75
N SER A 124 7.60 -11.59 -17.24
CA SER A 124 6.71 -10.70 -16.47
C SER A 124 5.39 -11.37 -16.14
N GLN A 125 4.95 -11.31 -14.86
CA GLN A 125 3.71 -11.93 -14.39
C GLN A 125 3.09 -11.12 -13.24
N GLY A 126 1.84 -11.45 -12.91
CA GLY A 126 1.10 -10.86 -11.81
C GLY A 126 0.57 -9.46 -12.08
N LEU A 127 0.00 -8.85 -11.04
CA LEU A 127 -0.63 -7.53 -11.09
C LEU A 127 0.30 -6.41 -11.54
N PHE A 128 1.58 -6.50 -11.19
CA PHE A 128 2.58 -5.46 -11.45
C PHE A 128 3.56 -5.85 -12.57
N GLN A 129 3.29 -6.94 -13.29
CA GLN A 129 4.18 -7.48 -14.33
C GLN A 129 5.63 -7.58 -13.85
N GLN A 130 5.79 -8.09 -12.64
CA GLN A 130 7.07 -8.30 -11.99
C GLN A 130 7.79 -9.50 -12.60
N ARG A 131 9.12 -9.48 -12.58
CA ARG A 131 9.95 -10.49 -13.24
C ARG A 131 10.78 -11.27 -12.23
N PRO A 132 10.67 -12.61 -12.17
CA PRO A 132 11.56 -13.45 -11.38
C PRO A 132 13.03 -13.21 -11.71
N SER A 133 13.37 -13.09 -12.98
CA SER A 133 14.74 -12.82 -13.46
C SER A 133 15.30 -11.47 -12.97
N SER A 134 14.43 -10.54 -12.59
CA SER A 134 14.82 -9.23 -12.03
C SER A 134 14.85 -9.21 -10.50
N GLY A 135 14.60 -10.35 -9.84
CA GLY A 135 14.69 -10.48 -8.39
C GLY A 135 13.46 -10.05 -7.61
N TRP A 136 12.29 -9.93 -8.27
CA TRP A 136 11.04 -9.56 -7.62
C TRP A 136 10.46 -10.68 -6.74
N GLY A 137 10.82 -11.94 -6.99
CA GLY A 137 10.37 -13.11 -6.26
C GLY A 137 10.21 -14.33 -7.17
N THR A 138 9.73 -15.43 -6.60
CA THR A 138 9.34 -16.61 -7.41
C THR A 138 8.04 -16.33 -8.16
N VAL A 139 7.69 -17.18 -9.13
CA VAL A 139 6.41 -17.07 -9.86
C VAL A 139 5.23 -17.08 -8.90
N GLU A 140 5.22 -17.99 -7.94
CA GLU A 140 4.16 -18.10 -6.93
C GLU A 140 4.03 -16.81 -6.10
N GLN A 141 5.15 -16.17 -5.79
CA GLN A 141 5.18 -14.93 -5.03
C GLN A 141 4.66 -13.73 -5.84
N ILE A 142 5.16 -13.53 -7.06
CA ILE A 142 4.75 -12.36 -7.88
C ILE A 142 3.32 -12.50 -8.44
N THR A 143 2.75 -13.69 -8.45
CA THR A 143 1.33 -13.95 -8.76
C THR A 143 0.44 -14.02 -7.52
N ASP A 144 0.97 -13.82 -6.32
CA ASP A 144 0.21 -13.54 -5.11
C ASP A 144 -0.05 -12.02 -5.00
N PRO A 145 -1.32 -11.55 -4.98
CA PRO A 145 -1.63 -10.13 -4.95
C PRO A 145 -1.10 -9.39 -3.71
N GLU A 146 -1.05 -10.03 -2.55
CA GLU A 146 -0.53 -9.43 -1.32
C GLU A 146 1.00 -9.30 -1.38
N TYR A 147 1.68 -10.36 -1.81
CA TYR A 147 3.14 -10.36 -1.94
C TYR A 147 3.60 -9.32 -2.97
N SER A 148 3.05 -9.39 -4.20
CA SER A 148 3.46 -8.52 -5.30
C SER A 148 3.22 -7.04 -4.99
N THR A 149 2.11 -6.72 -4.32
CA THR A 149 1.83 -5.37 -3.81
C THR A 149 2.85 -4.96 -2.75
N THR A 150 3.12 -5.83 -1.77
CA THR A 150 4.10 -5.55 -0.70
C THR A 150 5.49 -5.30 -1.28
N ALA A 151 5.89 -6.08 -2.30
CA ALA A 151 7.16 -5.89 -3.00
C ALA A 151 7.22 -4.53 -3.71
N PHE A 152 6.15 -4.14 -4.41
CA PHE A 152 6.02 -2.82 -5.03
C PHE A 152 6.11 -1.68 -4.00
N LEU A 153 5.33 -1.77 -2.92
CA LEU A 153 5.29 -0.76 -1.85
C LEU A 153 6.65 -0.62 -1.14
N LYS A 154 7.37 -1.73 -0.97
CA LYS A 154 8.74 -1.70 -0.45
C LYS A 154 9.67 -0.90 -1.36
N GLY A 155 9.53 -1.04 -2.68
CA GLY A 155 10.23 -0.21 -3.65
C GLY A 155 9.81 1.25 -3.56
N LEU A 156 8.52 1.54 -3.51
CA LEU A 156 7.97 2.88 -3.41
C LEU A 156 8.48 3.61 -2.16
N LYS A 157 8.53 2.92 -1.03
CA LYS A 157 9.04 3.48 0.25
C LYS A 157 10.51 3.92 0.18
N GLN A 158 11.30 3.41 -0.78
CA GLN A 158 12.69 3.82 -0.99
C GLN A 158 12.82 5.06 -1.91
N VAL A 159 11.74 5.49 -2.53
CA VAL A 159 11.74 6.68 -3.39
C VAL A 159 11.57 7.91 -2.51
N GLU A 160 12.61 8.71 -2.39
CA GLU A 160 12.58 9.93 -1.57
C GLU A 160 11.53 10.92 -2.10
N GLY A 161 10.63 11.38 -1.23
CA GLY A 161 9.58 12.35 -1.56
C GLY A 161 8.48 11.82 -2.49
N TRP A 162 8.27 10.50 -2.56
CA TRP A 162 7.26 9.90 -3.45
C TRP A 162 5.85 10.44 -3.19
N GLN A 163 5.53 10.86 -1.95
CA GLN A 163 4.23 11.41 -1.57
C GLN A 163 3.90 12.69 -2.35
N ASP A 164 4.92 13.52 -2.57
CA ASP A 164 4.80 14.82 -3.24
C ASP A 164 5.25 14.78 -4.71
N MET A 165 5.39 13.60 -5.30
CA MET A 165 5.70 13.46 -6.73
C MET A 165 4.43 13.33 -7.57
N PRO A 166 4.44 13.72 -8.86
CA PRO A 166 3.46 13.23 -9.82
C PRO A 166 3.39 11.70 -9.78
N LEU A 167 2.18 11.14 -9.78
CA LEU A 167 1.97 9.69 -9.64
C LEU A 167 2.82 8.88 -10.63
N THR A 168 2.81 9.30 -11.88
CA THR A 168 3.57 8.60 -12.93
C THR A 168 5.07 8.56 -12.65
N LYS A 169 5.63 9.61 -12.01
CA LYS A 169 7.04 9.65 -11.62
C LYS A 169 7.33 8.67 -10.48
N ALA A 170 6.47 8.62 -9.47
CA ALA A 170 6.60 7.69 -8.35
C ALA A 170 6.53 6.23 -8.84
N ALA A 171 5.51 5.87 -9.63
CA ALA A 171 5.35 4.55 -10.23
C ALA A 171 6.54 4.15 -11.11
N GLN A 172 6.97 5.05 -12.00
CA GLN A 172 8.09 4.83 -12.91
C GLN A 172 9.41 4.55 -12.18
N THR A 173 9.66 5.25 -11.07
CA THR A 173 10.90 5.04 -10.30
C THR A 173 10.99 3.62 -9.74
N VAL A 174 9.85 3.00 -9.43
CA VAL A 174 9.79 1.61 -8.94
C VAL A 174 9.84 0.61 -10.10
N GLN A 175 9.04 0.82 -11.14
CA GLN A 175 8.82 -0.14 -12.23
C GLN A 175 9.89 -0.10 -13.32
N VAL A 176 10.50 1.06 -13.56
CA VAL A 176 11.52 1.26 -14.63
C VAL A 176 10.99 0.80 -16.00
N SER A 177 9.72 1.13 -16.30
CA SER A 177 9.03 0.76 -17.53
C SER A 177 9.58 1.51 -18.75
N ALA A 178 9.40 0.94 -19.94
CA ALA A 178 9.68 1.61 -21.22
C ALA A 178 8.72 2.78 -21.49
N TYR A 179 7.59 2.86 -20.78
CA TYR A 179 6.53 3.86 -20.97
C TYR A 179 6.31 4.72 -19.72
N PRO A 180 7.24 5.62 -19.37
CA PRO A 180 7.29 6.29 -18.08
C PRO A 180 6.10 7.19 -17.75
N PHE A 181 5.32 7.62 -18.76
CA PHE A 181 4.20 8.56 -18.59
C PHE A 181 2.82 7.88 -18.63
N HIS A 182 2.75 6.59 -18.93
CA HIS A 182 1.47 5.91 -19.12
C HIS A 182 0.68 5.66 -17.82
N TYR A 183 1.32 5.73 -16.66
CA TYR A 183 0.62 5.58 -15.38
C TYR A 183 -0.33 6.75 -15.09
N ALA A 184 -0.03 7.95 -15.61
CA ALA A 184 -0.81 9.15 -15.39
C ALA A 184 -2.27 9.03 -15.84
N GLN A 185 -2.56 8.30 -16.91
CA GLN A 185 -3.93 8.12 -17.41
C GLN A 185 -4.87 7.41 -16.42
N TRP A 186 -4.34 6.78 -15.36
CA TRP A 186 -5.11 6.00 -14.40
C TRP A 186 -5.33 6.70 -13.06
N GLU A 187 -4.85 7.94 -12.90
CA GLU A 187 -4.89 8.70 -11.63
C GLU A 187 -6.31 8.83 -11.07
N THR A 188 -7.26 9.27 -11.91
CA THR A 188 -8.65 9.45 -11.47
C THR A 188 -9.30 8.13 -11.06
N GLN A 189 -9.16 7.09 -11.89
CA GLN A 189 -9.77 5.81 -11.55
C GLN A 189 -9.15 5.18 -10.31
N ALA A 190 -7.84 5.26 -10.16
CA ALA A 190 -7.15 4.73 -8.99
C ALA A 190 -7.57 5.45 -7.69
N ALA A 191 -7.72 6.78 -7.73
CA ALA A 191 -8.18 7.54 -6.58
C ALA A 191 -9.66 7.26 -6.23
N ASP A 192 -10.51 7.03 -7.22
CA ASP A 192 -11.92 6.68 -7.00
C ASP A 192 -12.10 5.30 -6.34
N LEU A 193 -11.10 4.41 -6.44
CA LEU A 193 -11.14 3.05 -5.93
C LEU A 193 -10.66 2.94 -4.47
N VAL A 194 -10.04 3.97 -3.91
CA VAL A 194 -9.57 4.03 -2.53
C VAL A 194 -10.59 4.69 -1.62
#